data_ab1ec8d136b33075655106b52c18b708
#
_entry.id   ab1ec8d136b33075655106b52c18b708
#
_cell.length_a   1.000
_cell.length_b   1.000
_cell.length_c   1.000
_cell.angle_alpha   90.00
_cell.angle_beta   90.00
_cell.angle_gamma   90.00
#
_symmetry.space_group_name_H-M   'P 1'
#
loop_
_entity.id
_entity.type
_entity.pdbx_description
1 polymer ?
#
loop_
_entity_poly.entity_id
_entity_poly.type
_entity_poly.pdbx_seq_one_letter_code
_entity_poly.pdbx_strand_id
1 'polypeptide(L)'
;MKTVRVGVMYLKYMTGNELREAYLRFFAEKKGHLRLPSFSLIPQDDPTLLLIGAGMAPLKPFFTGKMKPPRPRVTTSQRCVRTGDIENVGRTARHQTYFEMLGNFSFGDYFKKEAIPWAWEFLTDVLDLPKEKLWVTVYPKDDEAAAIWREQPGFPQDHIVKLDDNFWEIGPGPCGPDSEIYIDLGEERGCGSPDCAVGCDCDRYLEIWNLVFTQFDRTEDGQYNPLEHKNIDTGCGLERLASVLQNKKTNFETDLLFPIIEYASKVSGVVYGENAEKDVSLKVIADHARSMAIMIMDGILPSNEGRGYVLRRILRRAVRHGRILGIHDKFLEGAIDAVAEKSIWLKVLGVFPVHMAHNE
;
A
#
# COMPACT_ATOMS: atom_id res chain seq x y z
N MET A 1 6.06 25.02 5.19
CA MET A 1 6.01 23.56 5.46
C MET A 1 5.26 23.35 6.75
N LYS A 2 4.24 22.50 6.76
CA LYS A 2 3.57 22.11 8.00
C LYS A 2 4.38 20.98 8.63
N THR A 3 4.74 21.11 9.90
CA THR A 3 5.39 20.05 10.68
C THR A 3 4.44 19.57 11.76
N VAL A 4 4.44 18.28 12.04
CA VAL A 4 3.63 17.66 13.10
C VAL A 4 4.58 17.21 14.21
N ARG A 5 4.31 17.61 15.45
CA ARG A 5 5.10 17.21 16.60
C ARG A 5 4.72 15.80 17.03
N VAL A 6 5.70 14.90 17.05
CA VAL A 6 5.57 13.52 17.55
C VAL A 6 6.52 13.36 18.74
N GLY A 7 6.01 13.47 19.95
CA GLY A 7 6.87 13.54 21.14
C GLY A 7 7.87 14.68 21.07
N VAL A 8 9.17 14.36 20.95
CA VAL A 8 10.27 15.33 20.80
C VAL A 8 10.61 15.61 19.33
N MET A 9 10.00 14.89 18.37
CA MET A 9 10.33 14.98 16.94
C MET A 9 9.30 15.76 16.14
N TYR A 10 9.77 16.42 15.06
CA TYR A 10 8.95 17.09 14.08
C TYR A 10 9.02 16.31 12.77
N LEU A 11 7.93 15.65 12.38
CA LEU A 11 7.81 15.02 11.07
C LEU A 11 7.28 16.03 10.04
N LYS A 12 7.77 15.90 8.82
CA LYS A 12 7.26 16.65 7.67
C LYS A 12 5.85 16.14 7.35
N TYR A 13 4.83 16.92 7.66
CA TYR A 13 3.45 16.58 7.31
C TYR A 13 3.25 16.61 5.80
N MET A 14 2.69 15.53 5.25
CA MET A 14 2.26 15.45 3.85
C MET A 14 0.87 14.81 3.77
N THR A 15 0.03 15.33 2.89
CA THR A 15 -1.19 14.65 2.47
C THR A 15 -0.85 13.42 1.62
N GLY A 16 -1.78 12.45 1.53
CA GLY A 16 -1.58 11.28 0.67
C GLY A 16 -1.30 11.65 -0.79
N ASN A 17 -1.94 12.71 -1.30
CA ASN A 17 -1.71 13.19 -2.66
C ASN A 17 -0.31 13.82 -2.83
N GLU A 18 0.15 14.62 -1.88
CA GLU A 18 1.51 15.19 -1.90
C GLU A 18 2.57 14.10 -1.79
N LEU A 19 2.34 13.09 -0.96
CA LEU A 19 3.25 11.96 -0.80
C LEU A 19 3.36 11.13 -2.09
N ARG A 20 2.23 10.80 -2.71
CA ARG A 20 2.20 10.10 -4.00
C ARG A 20 2.99 10.86 -5.05
N GLU A 21 2.76 12.15 -5.17
CA GLU A 21 3.45 12.99 -6.14
C GLU A 21 4.93 13.13 -5.83
N ALA A 22 5.32 13.25 -4.55
CA ALA A 22 6.72 13.31 -4.14
C ALA A 22 7.49 12.04 -4.54
N TYR A 23 6.88 10.85 -4.35
CA TYR A 23 7.45 9.56 -4.74
C TYR A 23 7.63 9.47 -6.26
N LEU A 24 6.57 9.72 -7.02
CA LEU A 24 6.59 9.61 -8.47
C LEU A 24 7.58 10.62 -9.11
N ARG A 25 7.64 11.84 -8.59
CA ARG A 25 8.61 12.84 -9.05
C ARG A 25 10.03 12.48 -8.69
N PHE A 26 10.29 11.95 -7.49
CA PHE A 26 11.62 11.53 -7.09
C PHE A 26 12.19 10.49 -8.05
N PHE A 27 11.43 9.44 -8.34
CA PHE A 27 11.88 8.41 -9.26
C PHE A 27 11.92 8.88 -10.72
N ALA A 28 10.96 9.67 -11.17
CA ALA A 28 10.92 10.15 -12.54
C ALA A 28 12.04 11.19 -12.82
N GLU A 29 12.12 12.24 -11.99
CA GLU A 29 13.00 13.38 -12.26
C GLU A 29 14.44 13.16 -11.79
N LYS A 30 14.64 12.50 -10.63
CA LYS A 30 16.00 12.29 -10.08
C LYS A 30 16.61 10.95 -10.47
N LYS A 31 15.82 9.91 -10.70
CA LYS A 31 16.30 8.55 -10.98
C LYS A 31 15.99 8.08 -12.41
N GLY A 32 15.38 8.93 -13.24
CA GLY A 32 15.19 8.69 -14.67
C GLY A 32 14.14 7.66 -15.04
N HIS A 33 13.18 7.37 -14.14
CA HIS A 33 12.09 6.43 -14.39
C HIS A 33 11.01 7.05 -15.29
N LEU A 34 10.45 6.25 -16.19
CA LEU A 34 9.21 6.61 -16.88
C LEU A 34 8.04 6.48 -15.90
N ARG A 35 7.33 7.56 -15.67
CA ARG A 35 6.08 7.52 -14.90
C ARG A 35 4.98 6.92 -15.76
N LEU A 36 4.42 5.79 -15.32
CA LEU A 36 3.26 5.16 -15.93
C LEU A 36 2.00 5.46 -15.11
N PRO A 37 0.82 5.53 -15.77
CA PRO A 37 -0.45 5.60 -15.06
C PRO A 37 -0.70 4.28 -14.30
N SER A 38 -1.60 4.32 -13.30
CA SER A 38 -2.11 3.09 -12.71
C SER A 38 -2.87 2.26 -13.73
N PHE A 39 -2.57 0.98 -13.75
CA PHE A 39 -3.34 0.02 -14.55
C PHE A 39 -4.71 -0.23 -13.92
N SER A 40 -5.64 -0.80 -14.70
CA SER A 40 -6.92 -1.27 -14.19
C SER A 40 -6.74 -2.35 -13.12
N LEU A 41 -7.69 -2.44 -12.19
CA LEU A 41 -7.77 -3.55 -11.24
C LEU A 41 -8.07 -4.89 -11.92
N ILE A 42 -8.57 -4.86 -13.17
CA ILE A 42 -8.85 -6.05 -13.97
C ILE A 42 -7.54 -6.49 -14.65
N PRO A 43 -6.97 -7.66 -14.27
CA PRO A 43 -5.78 -8.18 -14.93
C PRO A 43 -6.03 -8.36 -16.44
N GLN A 44 -5.06 -7.94 -17.25
CA GLN A 44 -5.03 -8.24 -18.67
C GLN A 44 -4.05 -9.40 -18.88
N ASP A 45 -4.49 -10.41 -19.62
CA ASP A 45 -3.66 -11.56 -20.03
C ASP A 45 -3.06 -12.40 -18.87
N ASP A 46 -3.60 -12.30 -17.66
CA ASP A 46 -3.24 -13.17 -16.53
C ASP A 46 -4.49 -13.81 -15.91
N PRO A 47 -4.87 -15.02 -16.32
CA PRO A 47 -6.04 -15.72 -15.80
C PRO A 47 -5.85 -16.22 -14.36
N THR A 48 -4.62 -16.21 -13.82
CA THR A 48 -4.32 -16.66 -12.46
C THR A 48 -4.71 -15.63 -11.40
N LEU A 49 -4.88 -14.37 -11.81
CA LEU A 49 -5.23 -13.27 -10.93
C LEU A 49 -6.69 -12.85 -11.13
N LEU A 50 -7.43 -12.80 -10.05
CA LEU A 50 -8.80 -12.28 -10.06
C LEU A 50 -8.82 -10.75 -10.13
N LEU A 51 -7.98 -10.09 -9.35
CA LEU A 51 -7.79 -8.64 -9.26
C LEU A 51 -6.31 -8.31 -9.10
N ILE A 52 -5.90 -7.13 -9.53
CA ILE A 52 -4.55 -6.64 -9.29
C ILE A 52 -4.38 -6.34 -7.79
N GLY A 53 -3.45 -7.08 -7.17
CA GLY A 53 -3.13 -6.98 -5.74
C GLY A 53 -1.70 -6.52 -5.43
N ALA A 54 -0.89 -6.23 -6.47
CA ALA A 54 0.49 -5.77 -6.31
C ALA A 54 0.90 -4.85 -7.46
N GLY A 55 1.87 -3.97 -7.22
CA GLY A 55 2.36 -3.02 -8.21
C GLY A 55 2.99 -3.69 -9.43
N MET A 56 3.66 -4.82 -9.22
CA MET A 56 4.32 -5.56 -10.30
C MET A 56 3.37 -6.38 -11.17
N ALA A 57 2.17 -6.75 -10.67
CA ALA A 57 1.29 -7.69 -11.35
C ALA A 57 0.98 -7.30 -12.81
N PRO A 58 0.62 -6.05 -13.14
CA PRO A 58 0.42 -5.65 -14.53
C PRO A 58 1.72 -5.55 -15.34
N LEU A 59 2.88 -5.56 -14.69
CA LEU A 59 4.21 -5.45 -15.32
C LEU A 59 4.89 -6.81 -15.49
N LYS A 60 4.28 -7.91 -15.01
CA LYS A 60 4.81 -9.28 -15.06
C LYS A 60 5.40 -9.69 -16.43
N PRO A 61 4.78 -9.33 -17.59
CA PRO A 61 5.36 -9.65 -18.89
C PRO A 61 6.72 -9.01 -19.16
N PHE A 62 7.02 -7.86 -18.55
CA PHE A 62 8.32 -7.19 -18.68
C PHE A 62 9.40 -7.89 -17.85
N PHE A 63 9.06 -8.38 -16.66
CA PHE A 63 9.97 -9.14 -15.80
C PHE A 63 10.39 -10.48 -16.41
N THR A 64 9.47 -11.13 -17.12
CA THR A 64 9.72 -12.42 -17.80
C THR A 64 10.33 -12.27 -19.20
N GLY A 65 10.53 -11.05 -19.70
CA GLY A 65 11.00 -10.81 -21.06
C GLY A 65 9.99 -11.15 -22.16
N LYS A 66 8.74 -11.54 -21.82
CA LYS A 66 7.67 -11.81 -22.79
C LYS A 66 7.28 -10.57 -23.58
N MET A 67 7.43 -9.40 -22.98
CA MET A 67 7.21 -8.11 -23.62
C MET A 67 8.38 -7.17 -23.32
N LYS A 68 8.73 -6.33 -24.31
CA LYS A 68 9.71 -5.27 -24.10
C LYS A 68 9.08 -4.14 -23.29
N PRO A 69 9.69 -3.72 -22.17
CA PRO A 69 9.18 -2.57 -21.40
C PRO A 69 9.31 -1.27 -22.21
N PRO A 70 8.43 -0.27 -21.95
CA PRO A 70 8.49 1.02 -22.62
C PRO A 70 9.78 1.78 -22.30
N ARG A 71 10.33 1.55 -21.10
CA ARG A 71 11.69 1.92 -20.66
C ARG A 71 12.20 0.91 -19.63
N PRO A 72 13.54 0.77 -19.50
CA PRO A 72 14.13 -0.13 -18.49
C PRO A 72 13.79 0.24 -17.05
N ARG A 73 13.42 1.51 -16.80
CA ARG A 73 13.00 2.03 -15.48
C ARG A 73 11.60 2.60 -15.58
N VAL A 74 10.70 2.14 -14.73
CA VAL A 74 9.36 2.72 -14.62
C VAL A 74 8.98 2.95 -13.16
N THR A 75 8.10 3.91 -12.91
CA THR A 75 7.50 4.15 -11.59
C THR A 75 6.00 4.33 -11.73
N THR A 76 5.26 3.79 -10.76
CA THR A 76 3.78 3.86 -10.73
C THR A 76 3.26 4.09 -9.32
N SER A 77 2.03 4.58 -9.22
CA SER A 77 1.17 4.40 -8.06
C SER A 77 0.04 3.48 -8.50
N GLN A 78 0.17 2.19 -8.21
CA GLN A 78 -0.77 1.17 -8.65
C GLN A 78 -1.90 1.00 -7.65
N ARG A 79 -3.13 1.06 -8.14
CA ARG A 79 -4.34 0.69 -7.39
C ARG A 79 -4.36 -0.81 -7.19
N CYS A 80 -4.54 -1.25 -5.94
CA CYS A 80 -4.52 -2.66 -5.57
C CYS A 80 -5.76 -3.03 -4.76
N VAL A 81 -6.24 -4.26 -4.94
CA VAL A 81 -7.30 -4.85 -4.12
C VAL A 81 -6.85 -6.21 -3.61
N ARG A 82 -6.86 -6.37 -2.27
CA ARG A 82 -6.62 -7.64 -1.58
C ARG A 82 -7.79 -7.94 -0.66
N THR A 83 -8.30 -9.16 -0.69
CA THR A 83 -9.45 -9.60 0.12
C THR A 83 -9.14 -10.78 1.04
N GLY A 84 -7.90 -11.27 1.04
CA GLY A 84 -7.46 -12.34 1.95
C GLY A 84 -7.70 -11.98 3.42
N ASP A 85 -7.34 -10.75 3.79
CA ASP A 85 -7.43 -10.23 5.17
C ASP A 85 -8.67 -9.37 5.44
N ILE A 86 -9.76 -9.56 4.70
CA ILE A 86 -10.95 -8.71 4.81
C ILE A 86 -11.55 -8.68 6.23
N GLU A 87 -11.37 -9.75 7.01
CA GLU A 87 -11.86 -9.82 8.39
C GLU A 87 -11.01 -8.98 9.36
N ASN A 88 -9.75 -8.68 9.00
CA ASN A 88 -8.85 -7.82 9.75
C ASN A 88 -9.09 -6.32 9.50
N VAL A 89 -9.83 -5.98 8.43
CA VAL A 89 -10.19 -4.60 8.09
C VAL A 89 -10.98 -3.95 9.20
N GLY A 90 -10.48 -2.81 9.69
CA GLY A 90 -11.05 -2.06 10.81
C GLY A 90 -10.61 -2.55 12.20
N ARG A 91 -10.02 -3.75 12.31
CA ARG A 91 -9.52 -4.33 13.57
C ARG A 91 -8.05 -4.05 13.81
N THR A 92 -7.24 -4.12 12.78
CA THR A 92 -5.83 -3.75 12.81
C THR A 92 -5.63 -2.31 12.31
N ALA A 93 -4.49 -1.73 12.57
CA ALA A 93 -4.16 -0.37 12.12
C ALA A 93 -3.90 -0.28 10.61
N ARG A 94 -3.49 -1.38 9.96
CA ARG A 94 -2.86 -1.40 8.64
C ARG A 94 -3.60 -2.14 7.54
N HIS A 95 -4.53 -3.08 7.85
CA HIS A 95 -5.21 -3.88 6.83
C HIS A 95 -6.35 -3.11 6.16
N GLN A 96 -6.32 -3.12 4.84
CA GLN A 96 -7.28 -2.48 3.96
C GLN A 96 -7.59 -3.40 2.78
N THR A 97 -8.81 -3.28 2.21
CA THR A 97 -9.20 -4.00 1.00
C THR A 97 -8.62 -3.34 -0.23
N TYR A 98 -8.83 -2.03 -0.38
CA TYR A 98 -8.21 -1.21 -1.43
C TYR A 98 -7.10 -0.35 -0.85
N PHE A 99 -5.97 -0.32 -1.54
CA PHE A 99 -4.82 0.54 -1.20
C PHE A 99 -4.04 0.92 -2.46
N GLU A 100 -3.17 1.91 -2.34
CA GLU A 100 -2.25 2.28 -3.40
C GLU A 100 -0.84 1.81 -3.08
N MET A 101 -0.22 1.13 -4.04
CA MET A 101 1.15 0.67 -3.95
C MET A 101 2.03 1.55 -4.84
N LEU A 102 2.90 2.32 -4.22
CA LEU A 102 3.94 3.09 -4.89
C LEU A 102 5.07 2.14 -5.26
N GLY A 103 5.49 2.17 -6.52
CA GLY A 103 6.51 1.25 -7.01
C GLY A 103 7.52 1.91 -7.94
N ASN A 104 8.77 1.48 -7.82
CA ASN A 104 9.83 1.71 -8.79
C ASN A 104 10.38 0.37 -9.25
N PHE A 105 10.54 0.24 -10.55
CA PHE A 105 10.84 -1.03 -11.20
C PHE A 105 12.03 -0.88 -12.14
N SER A 106 12.85 -1.93 -12.18
CA SER A 106 13.97 -2.07 -13.12
C SER A 106 13.83 -3.36 -13.89
N PHE A 107 13.94 -3.29 -15.20
CA PHE A 107 13.95 -4.43 -16.10
C PHE A 107 15.35 -4.58 -16.70
N GLY A 108 16.25 -5.25 -15.93
CA GLY A 108 17.63 -5.51 -16.33
C GLY A 108 18.53 -4.28 -16.41
N ASP A 109 18.18 -3.17 -15.72
CA ASP A 109 18.97 -1.94 -15.75
C ASP A 109 19.74 -1.69 -14.46
N TYR A 110 19.07 -1.52 -13.31
CA TYR A 110 19.70 -1.37 -12.00
C TYR A 110 19.24 -2.48 -11.06
N PHE A 111 20.00 -2.67 -9.96
CA PHE A 111 19.72 -3.72 -8.99
C PHE A 111 19.90 -3.20 -7.55
N LYS A 112 20.34 -4.04 -6.61
CA LYS A 112 20.43 -3.72 -5.18
C LYS A 112 21.26 -2.47 -4.87
N LYS A 113 22.39 -2.27 -5.59
CA LYS A 113 23.34 -1.18 -5.37
C LYS A 113 22.75 0.20 -5.61
N GLU A 114 21.70 0.28 -6.40
CA GLU A 114 20.95 1.50 -6.66
C GLU A 114 19.64 1.53 -5.88
N ALA A 115 18.90 0.42 -5.87
CA ALA A 115 17.57 0.35 -5.26
C ALA A 115 17.60 0.68 -3.77
N ILE A 116 18.53 0.09 -3.02
CA ILE A 116 18.67 0.29 -1.57
C ILE A 116 19.04 1.76 -1.23
N PRO A 117 20.12 2.35 -1.81
CA PRO A 117 20.42 3.76 -1.57
C PRO A 117 19.30 4.71 -1.97
N TRP A 118 18.57 4.45 -3.06
CA TRP A 118 17.46 5.33 -3.46
C TRP A 118 16.27 5.24 -2.50
N ALA A 119 15.98 4.06 -1.97
CA ALA A 119 14.95 3.91 -0.94
C ALA A 119 15.36 4.66 0.33
N TRP A 120 16.62 4.53 0.77
CA TRP A 120 17.15 5.24 1.92
C TRP A 120 17.10 6.76 1.73
N GLU A 121 17.60 7.28 0.59
CA GLU A 121 17.54 8.69 0.23
C GLU A 121 16.11 9.24 0.24
N PHE A 122 15.15 8.47 -0.32
CA PHE A 122 13.76 8.91 -0.33
C PHE A 122 13.18 9.03 1.08
N LEU A 123 13.41 8.04 1.93
CA LEU A 123 12.85 8.03 3.28
C LEU A 123 13.53 9.09 4.19
N THR A 124 14.85 9.25 4.09
CA THR A 124 15.60 10.07 5.04
C THR A 124 15.84 11.52 4.57
N ASP A 125 16.06 11.74 3.26
CA ASP A 125 16.37 13.06 2.73
C ASP A 125 15.15 13.76 2.12
N VAL A 126 14.19 13.01 1.53
CA VAL A 126 12.99 13.58 0.94
C VAL A 126 11.85 13.67 1.95
N LEU A 127 11.61 12.59 2.71
CA LEU A 127 10.53 12.53 3.70
C LEU A 127 10.96 12.96 5.11
N ASP A 128 12.29 13.06 5.35
CA ASP A 128 12.86 13.46 6.65
C ASP A 128 12.45 12.51 7.80
N LEU A 129 12.39 11.20 7.50
CA LEU A 129 12.13 10.20 8.53
C LEU A 129 13.38 9.99 9.40
N PRO A 130 13.19 9.82 10.72
CA PRO A 130 14.31 9.64 11.65
C PRO A 130 14.99 8.29 11.41
N LYS A 131 16.28 8.33 11.10
CA LYS A 131 17.10 7.15 10.76
C LYS A 131 17.13 6.11 11.87
N GLU A 132 17.13 6.55 13.11
CA GLU A 132 17.13 5.71 14.32
C GLU A 132 15.80 4.97 14.55
N LYS A 133 14.76 5.29 13.80
CA LYS A 133 13.47 4.59 13.83
C LYS A 133 13.31 3.58 12.71
N LEU A 134 14.20 3.60 11.72
CA LEU A 134 14.12 2.74 10.54
C LEU A 134 14.87 1.43 10.80
N TRP A 135 14.18 0.33 10.50
CA TRP A 135 14.70 -1.03 10.57
C TRP A 135 14.56 -1.69 9.21
N VAL A 136 15.41 -2.65 8.90
CA VAL A 136 15.30 -3.43 7.67
C VAL A 136 15.39 -4.92 7.96
N THR A 137 14.68 -5.68 7.15
CA THR A 137 14.83 -7.13 7.12
C THR A 137 15.51 -7.55 5.83
N VAL A 138 16.22 -8.67 5.86
CA VAL A 138 16.85 -9.26 4.69
C VAL A 138 16.74 -10.77 4.73
N TYR A 139 16.70 -11.40 3.57
CA TYR A 139 16.78 -12.85 3.48
C TYR A 139 18.12 -13.36 4.09
N PRO A 140 18.13 -14.43 4.90
CA PRO A 140 19.33 -14.86 5.63
C PRO A 140 20.56 -15.13 4.77
N LYS A 141 20.37 -15.53 3.52
CA LYS A 141 21.43 -15.81 2.55
C LYS A 141 21.78 -14.60 1.66
N ASP A 142 21.15 -13.45 1.85
CA ASP A 142 21.41 -12.22 1.07
C ASP A 142 22.37 -11.28 1.81
N ASP A 143 23.61 -11.73 1.98
CA ASP A 143 24.66 -10.92 2.62
C ASP A 143 25.00 -9.64 1.81
N GLU A 144 24.76 -9.67 0.49
CA GLU A 144 24.97 -8.49 -0.37
C GLU A 144 24.01 -7.34 0.02
N ALA A 145 22.71 -7.64 0.16
CA ALA A 145 21.74 -6.63 0.59
C ALA A 145 22.07 -6.08 1.99
N ALA A 146 22.43 -6.98 2.93
CA ALA A 146 22.83 -6.58 4.27
C ALA A 146 24.09 -5.66 4.28
N ALA A 147 25.06 -5.94 3.43
CA ALA A 147 26.27 -5.11 3.31
C ALA A 147 25.93 -3.72 2.76
N ILE A 148 25.11 -3.65 1.70
CA ILE A 148 24.70 -2.38 1.10
C ILE A 148 23.88 -1.52 2.09
N TRP A 149 23.01 -2.12 2.92
CA TRP A 149 22.29 -1.39 3.97
C TRP A 149 23.24 -0.76 4.99
N ARG A 150 24.28 -1.51 5.43
CA ARG A 150 25.28 -0.98 6.39
C ARG A 150 26.09 0.19 5.88
N GLU A 151 26.22 0.31 4.56
CA GLU A 151 26.93 1.41 3.90
C GLU A 151 26.10 2.69 3.81
N GLN A 152 24.78 2.65 4.12
CA GLN A 152 23.92 3.83 3.98
C GLN A 152 24.26 4.90 5.02
N PRO A 153 24.27 6.19 4.64
CA PRO A 153 24.67 7.30 5.53
C PRO A 153 23.80 7.39 6.80
N GLY A 154 24.40 7.12 7.96
CA GLY A 154 23.73 7.19 9.26
C GLY A 154 22.77 6.03 9.53
N PHE A 155 22.90 4.93 8.81
CA PHE A 155 22.14 3.71 9.08
C PHE A 155 22.63 3.05 10.39
N PRO A 156 21.72 2.73 11.36
CA PRO A 156 22.10 2.04 12.59
C PRO A 156 22.49 0.57 12.28
N GLN A 157 23.71 0.19 12.65
CA GLN A 157 24.33 -1.08 12.22
C GLN A 157 23.63 -2.33 12.77
N ASP A 158 22.90 -2.20 13.88
CA ASP A 158 22.14 -3.23 14.56
C ASP A 158 20.66 -3.30 14.11
N HIS A 159 20.22 -2.41 13.21
CA HIS A 159 18.85 -2.37 12.70
C HIS A 159 18.62 -3.27 11.46
N ILE A 160 19.39 -4.35 11.32
CA ILE A 160 19.19 -5.37 10.28
C ILE A 160 18.75 -6.67 10.94
N VAL A 161 17.60 -7.19 10.53
CA VAL A 161 17.08 -8.48 10.98
C VAL A 161 17.05 -9.46 9.81
N LYS A 162 17.53 -10.69 10.03
CA LYS A 162 17.48 -11.76 9.03
C LYS A 162 16.23 -12.61 9.26
N LEU A 163 15.33 -12.64 8.26
CA LEU A 163 14.09 -13.43 8.32
C LEU A 163 13.99 -14.35 7.10
N ASP A 164 13.62 -15.60 7.33
CA ASP A 164 13.43 -16.59 6.25
C ASP A 164 12.29 -16.20 5.30
N ASP A 165 11.30 -15.45 5.80
CA ASP A 165 10.15 -14.95 5.02
C ASP A 165 10.52 -13.84 4.02
N ASN A 166 11.77 -13.29 4.07
CA ASN A 166 12.24 -12.32 3.08
C ASN A 166 12.64 -12.96 1.74
N PHE A 167 11.76 -13.81 1.23
CA PHE A 167 11.83 -14.34 -0.13
C PHE A 167 10.45 -14.23 -0.77
N TRP A 168 10.30 -13.27 -1.67
CA TRP A 168 9.02 -12.98 -2.29
C TRP A 168 8.73 -13.89 -3.48
N GLU A 169 7.57 -14.53 -3.47
CA GLU A 169 7.03 -15.31 -4.58
C GLU A 169 5.50 -15.30 -4.58
N ILE A 170 4.89 -15.38 -5.74
CA ILE A 170 3.46 -15.52 -5.92
C ILE A 170 3.16 -16.53 -7.02
N GLY A 171 3.07 -17.81 -6.63
CA GLY A 171 2.93 -18.90 -7.59
C GLY A 171 4.10 -18.99 -8.59
N PRO A 172 3.89 -19.59 -9.76
CA PRO A 172 4.88 -19.61 -10.83
C PRO A 172 5.16 -18.20 -11.38
N GLY A 173 6.44 -17.93 -11.65
CA GLY A 173 6.86 -16.66 -12.23
C GLY A 173 8.05 -16.01 -11.51
N PRO A 174 8.30 -14.72 -11.80
CA PRO A 174 9.42 -13.97 -11.25
C PRO A 174 9.37 -13.89 -9.74
N CYS A 175 10.50 -14.22 -9.08
CA CYS A 175 10.64 -14.24 -7.63
C CYS A 175 12.09 -13.97 -7.19
N GLY A 176 12.31 -13.79 -5.91
CA GLY A 176 13.65 -13.61 -5.35
C GLY A 176 13.64 -13.14 -3.90
N PRO A 177 14.84 -13.06 -3.29
CA PRO A 177 14.97 -12.48 -1.96
C PRO A 177 14.48 -11.04 -1.97
N ASP A 178 14.02 -10.58 -0.81
CA ASP A 178 13.58 -9.22 -0.63
C ASP A 178 14.14 -8.60 0.66
N SER A 179 13.95 -7.30 0.77
CA SER A 179 14.29 -6.53 1.96
C SER A 179 13.15 -5.58 2.26
N GLU A 180 12.57 -5.73 3.43
CA GLU A 180 11.47 -4.88 3.89
C GLU A 180 12.02 -3.78 4.80
N ILE A 181 11.43 -2.59 4.68
CA ILE A 181 11.77 -1.44 5.51
C ILE A 181 10.61 -1.20 6.47
N TYR A 182 10.95 -1.18 7.76
CA TYR A 182 10.03 -0.93 8.87
C TYR A 182 10.34 0.38 9.56
N ILE A 183 9.32 0.95 10.18
CA ILE A 183 9.49 2.06 11.11
C ILE A 183 9.00 1.66 12.51
N ASP A 184 9.83 1.90 13.55
CA ASP A 184 9.43 1.72 14.95
C ASP A 184 8.54 2.88 15.39
N LEU A 185 7.27 2.60 15.60
CA LEU A 185 6.24 3.55 16.02
C LEU A 185 6.19 3.76 17.55
N GLY A 186 7.04 3.03 18.29
CA GLY A 186 7.11 3.12 19.74
C GLY A 186 6.51 1.92 20.48
N GLU A 187 6.99 1.70 21.70
CA GLU A 187 6.58 0.57 22.54
C GLU A 187 5.09 0.60 22.89
N GLU A 188 4.51 1.78 22.96
CA GLU A 188 3.08 1.99 23.26
C GLU A 188 2.16 1.43 22.15
N ARG A 189 2.71 1.09 20.97
CA ARG A 189 1.99 0.42 19.88
C ARG A 189 2.28 -1.07 19.79
N GLY A 190 3.17 -1.56 20.64
CA GLY A 190 3.58 -2.96 20.67
C GLY A 190 2.56 -3.86 21.35
N CYS A 191 2.80 -5.18 21.25
CA CYS A 191 1.99 -6.21 21.90
C CYS A 191 2.27 -6.33 23.42
N GLY A 192 3.21 -5.58 23.97
CA GLY A 192 3.63 -5.65 25.38
C GLY A 192 4.49 -6.87 25.72
N SER A 193 4.83 -7.72 24.74
CA SER A 193 5.76 -8.83 24.95
C SER A 193 7.19 -8.31 25.06
N PRO A 194 8.01 -8.87 25.99
CA PRO A 194 9.44 -8.55 26.03
C PRO A 194 10.19 -8.98 24.76
N ASP A 195 9.65 -9.93 24.01
CA ASP A 195 10.22 -10.42 22.74
C ASP A 195 9.69 -9.67 21.52
N CYS A 196 9.03 -8.51 21.70
CA CYS A 196 8.51 -7.70 20.62
C CYS A 196 9.66 -7.14 19.77
N ALA A 197 9.78 -7.62 18.53
CA ALA A 197 10.83 -7.27 17.58
C ALA A 197 10.26 -7.04 16.18
N VAL A 198 11.09 -6.63 15.24
CA VAL A 198 10.74 -6.57 13.80
C VAL A 198 10.33 -7.97 13.32
N GLY A 199 9.22 -8.04 12.59
CA GLY A 199 8.56 -9.29 12.21
C GLY A 199 7.45 -9.73 13.17
N CYS A 200 7.28 -9.04 14.34
CA CYS A 200 6.11 -9.24 15.19
C CYS A 200 4.84 -8.73 14.49
N ASP A 201 3.75 -9.49 14.59
CA ASP A 201 2.45 -9.12 14.00
C ASP A 201 1.68 -8.02 14.75
N CYS A 202 2.37 -7.22 15.55
CA CYS A 202 1.81 -6.06 16.24
C CYS A 202 1.99 -4.76 15.43
N ASP A 203 1.47 -3.65 15.96
CA ASP A 203 1.50 -2.36 15.26
C ASP A 203 2.74 -1.49 15.64
N ARG A 204 3.74 -2.04 16.38
CA ARG A 204 4.97 -1.32 16.75
C ARG A 204 5.88 -1.12 15.54
N TYR A 205 6.25 -2.21 14.88
CA TYR A 205 7.11 -2.17 13.70
C TYR A 205 6.23 -2.24 12.46
N LEU A 206 5.99 -1.08 11.86
CA LEU A 206 5.16 -0.99 10.66
C LEU A 206 6.03 -1.14 9.41
N GLU A 207 5.81 -2.20 8.64
CA GLU A 207 6.37 -2.32 7.29
C GLU A 207 5.80 -1.22 6.40
N ILE A 208 6.69 -0.40 5.84
CA ILE A 208 6.32 0.73 4.96
C ILE A 208 6.72 0.50 3.52
N TRP A 209 7.74 -0.32 3.24
CA TRP A 209 8.25 -0.55 1.90
C TRP A 209 8.90 -1.93 1.79
N ASN A 210 8.61 -2.67 0.72
CA ASN A 210 9.29 -3.90 0.36
C ASN A 210 10.10 -3.71 -0.94
N LEU A 211 11.38 -4.13 -0.95
CA LEU A 211 12.28 -4.12 -2.09
C LEU A 211 12.57 -5.55 -2.52
N VAL A 212 11.96 -6.00 -3.62
CA VAL A 212 12.13 -7.37 -4.14
C VAL A 212 13.24 -7.39 -5.18
N PHE A 213 14.21 -8.25 -4.97
CA PHE A 213 15.37 -8.47 -5.85
C PHE A 213 15.08 -9.67 -6.75
N THR A 214 14.25 -9.46 -7.76
CA THR A 214 13.76 -10.49 -8.66
C THR A 214 14.90 -11.02 -9.52
N GLN A 215 15.31 -12.24 -9.27
CA GLN A 215 16.44 -12.88 -9.94
C GLN A 215 16.18 -14.33 -10.36
N PHE A 216 15.02 -14.87 -10.02
CA PHE A 216 14.60 -16.21 -10.40
C PHE A 216 13.23 -16.19 -11.08
N ASP A 217 12.99 -17.22 -11.89
CA ASP A 217 11.67 -17.58 -12.43
C ASP A 217 11.30 -18.96 -11.84
N ARG A 218 10.25 -18.98 -11.01
CA ARG A 218 9.74 -20.22 -10.41
C ARG A 218 8.82 -20.89 -11.40
N THR A 219 9.11 -22.16 -11.68
CA THR A 219 8.29 -23.00 -12.55
C THR A 219 7.08 -23.58 -11.81
N GLU A 220 6.12 -24.17 -12.53
CA GLU A 220 4.94 -24.82 -11.94
C GLU A 220 5.28 -26.00 -11.03
N ASP A 221 6.38 -26.71 -11.34
CA ASP A 221 6.91 -27.81 -10.53
C ASP A 221 7.80 -27.36 -9.36
N GLY A 222 7.93 -26.04 -9.16
CA GLY A 222 8.60 -25.42 -7.99
C GLY A 222 10.11 -25.27 -8.13
N GLN A 223 10.68 -25.40 -9.33
CA GLN A 223 12.10 -25.13 -9.57
C GLN A 223 12.35 -23.63 -9.75
N TYR A 224 13.50 -23.15 -9.24
CA TYR A 224 13.94 -21.76 -9.38
C TYR A 224 15.02 -21.68 -10.46
N ASN A 225 14.65 -21.16 -11.62
CA ASN A 225 15.58 -20.90 -12.71
C ASN A 225 16.10 -19.47 -12.63
N PRO A 226 17.42 -19.21 -12.75
CA PRO A 226 17.94 -17.86 -12.83
C PRO A 226 17.32 -17.11 -14.02
N LEU A 227 16.85 -15.87 -13.79
CA LEU A 227 16.46 -14.98 -14.89
C LEU A 227 17.69 -14.54 -15.68
N GLU A 228 17.52 -14.32 -16.98
CA GLU A 228 18.57 -13.77 -17.85
C GLU A 228 19.03 -12.38 -17.36
N HIS A 229 18.09 -11.58 -16.89
CA HIS A 229 18.34 -10.28 -16.31
C HIS A 229 17.74 -10.17 -14.92
N LYS A 230 18.50 -9.62 -13.98
CA LYS A 230 18.01 -9.28 -12.64
C LYS A 230 17.14 -8.05 -12.71
N ASN A 231 16.04 -8.06 -11.97
CA ASN A 231 15.07 -7.00 -11.99
C ASN A 231 14.82 -6.46 -10.56
N ILE A 232 14.30 -5.25 -10.48
CA ILE A 232 13.81 -4.66 -9.23
C ILE A 232 12.30 -4.50 -9.33
N ASP A 233 11.63 -5.03 -8.30
CA ASP A 233 10.23 -4.78 -7.97
C ASP A 233 10.15 -4.15 -6.60
N THR A 234 9.44 -3.05 -6.43
CA THR A 234 9.24 -2.47 -5.11
C THR A 234 7.78 -2.12 -4.85
N GLY A 235 7.38 -2.25 -3.59
CA GLY A 235 6.03 -1.91 -3.14
C GLY A 235 6.05 -1.12 -1.83
N CYS A 236 5.76 0.19 -1.92
CA CYS A 236 5.58 1.07 -0.78
C CYS A 236 4.10 1.39 -0.58
N GLY A 237 3.55 1.07 0.60
CA GLY A 237 2.14 1.33 0.91
C GLY A 237 1.89 2.81 1.13
N LEU A 238 1.14 3.46 0.23
CA LEU A 238 0.82 4.89 0.35
C LEU A 238 0.14 5.22 1.67
N GLU A 239 -0.88 4.46 2.05
CA GLU A 239 -1.68 4.69 3.26
C GLU A 239 -0.86 4.46 4.53
N ARG A 240 0.02 3.44 4.54
CA ARG A 240 0.94 3.19 5.66
C ARG A 240 1.91 4.35 5.85
N LEU A 241 2.55 4.78 4.79
CA LEU A 241 3.51 5.88 4.84
C LEU A 241 2.83 7.22 5.16
N ALA A 242 1.60 7.44 4.65
CA ALA A 242 0.79 8.60 4.99
C ALA A 242 0.43 8.61 6.49
N SER A 243 0.09 7.46 7.09
CA SER A 243 -0.21 7.39 8.53
C SER A 243 0.99 7.81 9.39
N VAL A 244 2.21 7.42 8.98
CA VAL A 244 3.45 7.84 9.63
C VAL A 244 3.64 9.35 9.55
N LEU A 245 3.63 9.91 8.34
CA LEU A 245 3.87 11.34 8.10
C LEU A 245 2.80 12.25 8.68
N GLN A 246 1.57 11.76 8.80
CA GLN A 246 0.45 12.48 9.41
C GLN A 246 0.33 12.22 10.92
N ASN A 247 1.23 11.42 11.50
CA ASN A 247 1.19 10.98 12.89
C ASN A 247 -0.17 10.41 13.30
N LYS A 248 -0.67 9.46 12.51
CA LYS A 248 -1.94 8.80 12.77
C LYS A 248 -1.73 7.42 13.38
N LYS A 249 -2.67 6.99 14.23
CA LYS A 249 -2.61 5.66 14.84
C LYS A 249 -2.91 4.55 13.85
N THR A 250 -3.72 4.85 12.84
CA THR A 250 -4.15 3.88 11.84
C THR A 250 -4.20 4.52 10.45
N ASN A 251 -4.12 3.70 9.41
CA ASN A 251 -4.33 4.14 8.03
C ASN A 251 -5.69 4.84 7.83
N PHE A 252 -6.68 4.45 8.64
CA PHE A 252 -8.06 4.96 8.57
C PHE A 252 -8.18 6.42 9.04
N GLU A 253 -7.22 6.90 9.82
CA GLU A 253 -7.21 8.28 10.35
C GLU A 253 -6.48 9.27 9.42
N THR A 254 -5.96 8.77 8.29
CA THR A 254 -5.31 9.62 7.29
C THR A 254 -6.32 10.47 6.51
N ASP A 255 -5.83 11.50 5.87
CA ASP A 255 -6.63 12.37 4.97
C ASP A 255 -7.27 11.60 3.79
N LEU A 256 -6.80 10.39 3.51
CA LEU A 256 -7.34 9.52 2.46
C LEU A 256 -8.64 8.80 2.86
N LEU A 257 -8.82 8.45 4.13
CA LEU A 257 -9.94 7.65 4.60
C LEU A 257 -10.80 8.35 5.66
N PHE A 258 -10.22 9.22 6.49
CA PHE A 258 -10.93 9.83 7.60
C PHE A 258 -12.18 10.63 7.19
N PRO A 259 -12.20 11.37 6.05
CA PRO A 259 -13.42 12.04 5.59
C PRO A 259 -14.61 11.10 5.34
N ILE A 260 -14.34 9.84 4.97
CA ILE A 260 -15.39 8.84 4.77
C ILE A 260 -15.91 8.34 6.14
N ILE A 261 -15.02 8.22 7.13
CA ILE A 261 -15.39 7.93 8.52
C ILE A 261 -16.26 9.07 9.07
N GLU A 262 -15.88 10.33 8.85
CA GLU A 262 -16.67 11.49 9.29
C GLU A 262 -18.08 11.47 8.69
N TYR A 263 -18.20 11.16 7.40
CA TYR A 263 -19.51 10.96 6.78
C TYR A 263 -20.31 9.84 7.45
N ALA A 264 -19.71 8.65 7.63
CA ALA A 264 -20.37 7.50 8.26
C ALA A 264 -20.78 7.80 9.71
N SER A 265 -19.94 8.51 10.46
CA SER A 265 -20.21 9.01 11.82
C SER A 265 -21.44 9.94 11.82
N LYS A 266 -21.47 10.90 10.90
CA LYS A 266 -22.60 11.86 10.78
C LYS A 266 -23.91 11.14 10.48
N VAL A 267 -23.93 10.19 9.57
CA VAL A 267 -25.16 9.47 9.17
C VAL A 267 -25.63 8.53 10.27
N SER A 268 -24.73 7.89 10.99
CA SER A 268 -25.07 6.94 12.06
C SER A 268 -25.34 7.61 13.41
N GLY A 269 -24.89 8.85 13.60
CA GLY A 269 -24.88 9.51 14.92
C GLY A 269 -23.85 8.93 15.90
N VAL A 270 -22.94 8.07 15.42
CA VAL A 270 -21.86 7.46 16.23
C VAL A 270 -20.60 8.30 16.11
N VAL A 271 -20.03 8.70 17.24
CA VAL A 271 -18.78 9.46 17.29
C VAL A 271 -17.59 8.49 17.24
N TYR A 272 -16.69 8.69 16.26
CA TYR A 272 -15.46 7.92 16.14
C TYR A 272 -14.53 8.20 17.32
N GLY A 273 -13.98 7.14 17.91
CA GLY A 273 -13.08 7.18 19.06
C GLY A 273 -13.75 6.99 20.42
N GLU A 274 -15.08 6.96 20.49
CA GLU A 274 -15.82 6.75 21.75
C GLU A 274 -16.11 5.27 22.04
N ASN A 275 -16.18 4.42 21.01
CA ASN A 275 -16.49 3.00 21.18
C ASN A 275 -15.73 2.16 20.15
N ALA A 276 -14.79 1.35 20.62
CA ALA A 276 -13.90 0.55 19.78
C ALA A 276 -14.64 -0.42 18.83
N GLU A 277 -15.76 -1.03 19.26
CA GLU A 277 -16.55 -1.94 18.41
C GLU A 277 -17.29 -1.20 17.30
N LYS A 278 -17.82 -0.01 17.60
CA LYS A 278 -18.46 0.85 16.61
C LYS A 278 -17.44 1.45 15.65
N ASP A 279 -16.24 1.78 16.12
CA ASP A 279 -15.14 2.26 15.31
C ASP A 279 -14.72 1.24 14.23
N VAL A 280 -14.74 -0.06 14.56
CA VAL A 280 -14.53 -1.11 13.56
C VAL A 280 -15.53 -0.98 12.41
N SER A 281 -16.81 -0.75 12.72
CA SER A 281 -17.85 -0.62 11.71
C SER A 281 -17.69 0.64 10.86
N LEU A 282 -17.30 1.76 11.46
CA LEU A 282 -16.99 3.01 10.75
C LEU A 282 -15.82 2.83 9.78
N LYS A 283 -14.73 2.18 10.24
CA LYS A 283 -13.55 1.87 9.43
C LYS A 283 -13.88 0.93 8.26
N VAL A 284 -14.67 -0.11 8.52
CA VAL A 284 -15.11 -1.05 7.47
C VAL A 284 -15.93 -0.32 6.39
N ILE A 285 -16.85 0.55 6.77
CA ILE A 285 -17.63 1.35 5.82
C ILE A 285 -16.71 2.22 4.97
N ALA A 286 -15.73 2.89 5.57
CA ALA A 286 -14.79 3.75 4.87
C ALA A 286 -13.93 2.99 3.86
N ASP A 287 -13.32 1.87 4.28
CA ASP A 287 -12.55 0.99 3.41
C ASP A 287 -13.36 0.46 2.24
N HIS A 288 -14.55 -0.05 2.54
CA HIS A 288 -15.39 -0.70 1.56
C HIS A 288 -16.02 0.28 0.58
N ALA A 289 -16.38 1.49 1.02
CA ALA A 289 -16.86 2.55 0.12
C ALA A 289 -15.75 2.93 -0.88
N ARG A 290 -14.51 3.09 -0.40
CA ARG A 290 -13.35 3.38 -1.26
C ARG A 290 -13.08 2.23 -2.24
N SER A 291 -13.12 1.00 -1.77
CA SER A 291 -12.94 -0.20 -2.60
C SER A 291 -14.00 -0.31 -3.69
N MET A 292 -15.27 -0.14 -3.32
CA MET A 292 -16.38 -0.20 -4.28
C MET A 292 -16.28 0.88 -5.34
N ALA A 293 -16.00 2.12 -4.95
CA ALA A 293 -15.89 3.24 -5.89
C ALA A 293 -14.83 2.97 -6.97
N ILE A 294 -13.65 2.49 -6.56
CA ILE A 294 -12.56 2.20 -7.50
C ILE A 294 -12.82 0.95 -8.35
N MET A 295 -13.40 -0.10 -7.77
CA MET A 295 -13.76 -1.30 -8.53
C MET A 295 -14.82 -1.00 -9.61
N ILE A 296 -15.85 -0.21 -9.27
CA ILE A 296 -16.89 0.20 -10.22
C ILE A 296 -16.30 1.13 -11.29
N MET A 297 -15.42 2.04 -10.92
CA MET A 297 -14.70 2.90 -11.86
C MET A 297 -13.94 2.08 -12.92
N ASP A 298 -13.35 0.94 -12.53
CA ASP A 298 -12.65 0.03 -13.44
C ASP A 298 -13.59 -0.93 -14.20
N GLY A 299 -14.92 -0.73 -14.11
CA GLY A 299 -15.93 -1.49 -14.87
C GLY A 299 -16.39 -2.80 -14.21
N ILE A 300 -16.05 -3.04 -12.95
CA ILE A 300 -16.49 -4.22 -12.22
C ILE A 300 -17.90 -3.97 -11.69
N LEU A 301 -18.86 -4.82 -12.10
CA LEU A 301 -20.23 -4.78 -11.63
C LEU A 301 -20.53 -5.96 -10.69
N PRO A 302 -21.43 -5.80 -9.69
CA PRO A 302 -21.81 -6.88 -8.79
C PRO A 302 -22.38 -8.08 -9.55
N SER A 303 -21.87 -9.28 -9.24
CA SER A 303 -22.38 -10.53 -9.81
C SER A 303 -22.32 -11.69 -8.81
N ASN A 304 -22.69 -12.89 -9.24
CA ASN A 304 -22.67 -14.09 -8.39
C ASN A 304 -21.34 -14.84 -8.42
N GLU A 305 -20.43 -14.48 -9.31
CA GLU A 305 -19.15 -15.16 -9.50
C GLU A 305 -18.03 -14.18 -9.86
N GLY A 306 -16.79 -14.65 -9.81
CA GLY A 306 -15.60 -13.91 -10.22
C GLY A 306 -15.42 -12.57 -9.50
N ARG A 307 -14.96 -11.56 -10.22
CA ARG A 307 -14.67 -10.20 -9.69
C ARG A 307 -15.91 -9.52 -9.15
N GLY A 308 -17.06 -9.70 -9.82
CA GLY A 308 -18.32 -9.12 -9.40
C GLY A 308 -18.84 -9.72 -8.09
N TYR A 309 -18.55 -10.98 -7.79
CA TYR A 309 -18.82 -11.57 -6.48
C TYR A 309 -18.00 -10.93 -5.38
N VAL A 310 -16.73 -10.62 -5.62
CA VAL A 310 -15.88 -9.89 -4.66
C VAL A 310 -16.50 -8.53 -4.34
N LEU A 311 -16.86 -7.75 -5.36
CA LEU A 311 -17.55 -6.47 -5.17
C LEU A 311 -18.85 -6.62 -4.39
N ARG A 312 -19.67 -7.61 -4.74
CA ARG A 312 -20.93 -7.89 -4.03
C ARG A 312 -20.70 -8.26 -2.57
N ARG A 313 -19.63 -9.02 -2.25
CA ARG A 313 -19.26 -9.35 -0.86
C ARG A 313 -18.89 -8.11 -0.06
N ILE A 314 -18.06 -7.23 -0.65
CA ILE A 314 -17.64 -5.95 -0.06
C ILE A 314 -18.86 -5.07 0.21
N LEU A 315 -19.75 -4.91 -0.76
CA LEU A 315 -20.99 -4.13 -0.66
C LEU A 315 -21.89 -4.65 0.48
N ARG A 316 -22.14 -5.96 0.52
CA ARG A 316 -22.97 -6.56 1.57
C ARG A 316 -22.35 -6.39 2.95
N ARG A 317 -21.02 -6.46 3.06
CA ARG A 317 -20.32 -6.25 4.33
C ARG A 317 -20.44 -4.80 4.78
N ALA A 318 -20.29 -3.82 3.89
CA ALA A 318 -20.51 -2.40 4.19
C ALA A 318 -21.94 -2.14 4.69
N VAL A 319 -22.96 -2.68 4.01
CA VAL A 319 -24.39 -2.57 4.45
C VAL A 319 -24.61 -3.22 5.81
N ARG A 320 -24.01 -4.39 6.08
CA ARG A 320 -24.10 -5.04 7.39
C ARG A 320 -23.55 -4.16 8.50
N HIS A 321 -22.37 -3.56 8.28
CA HIS A 321 -21.76 -2.64 9.26
C HIS A 321 -22.57 -1.34 9.43
N GLY A 322 -23.23 -0.85 8.37
CA GLY A 322 -24.22 0.23 8.48
C GLY A 322 -25.37 -0.14 9.42
N ARG A 323 -25.91 -1.36 9.28
CA ARG A 323 -26.98 -1.85 10.18
C ARG A 323 -26.51 -1.99 11.63
N ILE A 324 -25.28 -2.44 11.88
CA ILE A 324 -24.68 -2.48 13.23
C ILE A 324 -24.62 -1.09 13.86
N LEU A 325 -24.37 -0.06 13.06
CA LEU A 325 -24.36 1.34 13.50
C LEU A 325 -25.77 1.97 13.61
N GLY A 326 -26.83 1.22 13.27
CA GLY A 326 -28.21 1.73 13.32
C GLY A 326 -28.65 2.50 12.08
N ILE A 327 -27.88 2.47 10.99
CA ILE A 327 -28.28 3.12 9.74
C ILE A 327 -29.30 2.23 9.01
N HIS A 328 -30.53 2.70 8.88
CA HIS A 328 -31.62 1.99 8.21
C HIS A 328 -31.92 2.48 6.79
N ASP A 329 -31.51 3.69 6.47
CA ASP A 329 -31.68 4.31 5.16
C ASP A 329 -30.51 4.04 4.21
N LYS A 330 -30.63 4.50 2.97
CA LYS A 330 -29.52 4.47 1.99
C LYS A 330 -28.42 5.42 2.44
N PHE A 331 -27.18 4.93 2.45
CA PHE A 331 -26.02 5.75 2.90
C PHE A 331 -24.76 5.54 2.04
N LEU A 332 -24.70 4.45 1.28
CA LEU A 332 -23.49 4.12 0.50
C LEU A 332 -23.21 5.14 -0.61
N GLU A 333 -24.26 5.75 -1.14
CA GLU A 333 -24.17 6.79 -2.16
C GLU A 333 -23.34 7.98 -1.67
N GLY A 334 -23.73 8.57 -0.53
CA GLY A 334 -22.96 9.67 0.07
C GLY A 334 -21.57 9.25 0.61
N ALA A 335 -21.38 7.96 0.98
CA ALA A 335 -20.06 7.46 1.31
C ALA A 335 -19.15 7.45 0.06
N ILE A 336 -19.69 7.09 -1.10
CA ILE A 336 -18.96 7.13 -2.38
C ILE A 336 -18.68 8.58 -2.81
N ASP A 337 -19.61 9.52 -2.57
CA ASP A 337 -19.38 10.94 -2.82
C ASP A 337 -18.20 11.47 -1.98
N ALA A 338 -18.11 11.09 -0.70
CA ALA A 338 -16.98 11.44 0.14
C ALA A 338 -15.65 10.85 -0.37
N VAL A 339 -15.68 9.65 -0.98
CA VAL A 339 -14.52 9.09 -1.69
C VAL A 339 -14.16 9.94 -2.90
N ALA A 340 -15.14 10.31 -3.73
CA ALA A 340 -14.93 11.06 -4.95
C ALA A 340 -14.30 12.45 -4.70
N GLU A 341 -14.68 13.11 -3.62
CA GLU A 341 -14.09 14.40 -3.22
C GLU A 341 -12.58 14.31 -2.92
N LYS A 342 -12.09 13.18 -2.43
CA LYS A 342 -10.69 13.00 -2.02
C LYS A 342 -9.86 12.23 -3.04
N SER A 343 -10.48 11.37 -3.84
CA SER A 343 -9.77 10.52 -4.80
C SER A 343 -9.35 11.29 -6.05
N ILE A 344 -8.06 11.27 -6.35
CA ILE A 344 -7.56 11.83 -7.62
C ILE A 344 -8.04 10.99 -8.83
N TRP A 345 -8.23 9.68 -8.63
CA TRP A 345 -8.60 8.74 -9.69
C TRP A 345 -10.00 9.02 -10.23
N LEU A 346 -10.95 9.28 -9.34
CA LEU A 346 -12.32 9.61 -9.73
C LEU A 346 -12.43 10.99 -10.38
N LYS A 347 -11.61 11.95 -9.93
CA LYS A 347 -11.54 13.29 -10.53
C LYS A 347 -11.00 13.28 -11.95
N VAL A 348 -9.93 12.49 -12.21
CA VAL A 348 -9.31 12.38 -13.54
C VAL A 348 -10.28 11.83 -14.59
N LEU A 349 -11.19 10.94 -14.19
CA LEU A 349 -12.19 10.34 -15.09
C LEU A 349 -13.47 11.18 -15.24
N GLY A 350 -13.55 12.36 -14.60
CA GLY A 350 -14.73 13.21 -14.65
C GLY A 350 -15.94 12.64 -13.91
N VAL A 351 -15.71 11.69 -13.00
CA VAL A 351 -16.74 11.19 -12.09
C VAL A 351 -16.95 12.23 -11.00
N PHE A 352 -17.99 13.03 -11.13
CA PHE A 352 -18.37 14.04 -10.13
C PHE A 352 -19.28 13.41 -9.07
N PRO A 353 -19.27 13.93 -7.81
CA PRO A 353 -20.25 13.56 -6.81
C PRO A 353 -21.68 13.76 -7.33
N VAL A 354 -22.56 12.79 -7.09
CA VAL A 354 -23.93 12.80 -7.59
C VAL A 354 -24.73 14.05 -7.11
N HIS A 355 -24.35 14.61 -5.97
CA HIS A 355 -24.98 15.83 -5.43
C HIS A 355 -24.77 17.10 -6.26
N MET A 356 -23.80 17.14 -7.18
CA MET A 356 -23.63 18.30 -8.06
C MET A 356 -24.58 18.25 -9.29
N ALA A 357 -25.22 17.12 -9.56
CA ALA A 357 -26.12 16.96 -10.72
C ALA A 357 -27.58 17.36 -10.47
N HIS A 358 -27.94 17.73 -9.24
CA HIS A 358 -29.32 18.09 -8.88
C HIS A 358 -29.54 19.60 -8.63
N ASN A 359 -28.55 20.44 -8.90
CA ASN A 359 -28.65 21.90 -8.74
C ASN A 359 -28.56 22.69 -10.07
N GLU A 360 -28.93 22.07 -11.20
CA GLU A 360 -29.20 22.77 -12.46
C GLU A 360 -30.63 22.60 -12.90
#